data_c966ee6a4c7ee0c46fc287252bd58632
#
_entry.id   c966ee6a4c7ee0c46fc287252bd58632
#
_cell.length_a   1.000
_cell.length_b   1.000
_cell.length_c   1.000
_cell.angle_alpha   90.00
_cell.angle_beta   90.00
_cell.angle_gamma   90.00
#
_symmetry.space_group_name_H-M   'P 1'
#
loop_
_entity.id
_entity.type
_entity.pdbx_description
1 polymer ?
#
loop_
_entity_poly.entity_id
_entity_poly.type
_entity_poly.pdbx_seq_one_letter_code
_entity_poly.pdbx_strand_id
1 'polypeptide(L)' 'MEEIRMKVKIDIKDKRLLTMKEFCAYTSFGPSTALFFATSHKMCRKIGNRWMVDKVKADRVLDHLYGGEV' A
#
# COMPACT_ATOMS: atom_id res chain seq x y z
N MET A 1 7.29 -25.56 3.04
CA MET A 1 7.58 -25.12 3.47
C MET A 1 7.59 -23.83 3.95
N GLU A 2 7.34 -23.55 5.01
CA GLU A 2 7.26 -22.32 5.46
C GLU A 2 8.52 -21.69 5.60
N GLU A 3 9.56 -22.39 5.73
CA GLU A 3 10.81 -21.76 5.86
C GLU A 3 11.14 -21.08 4.61
N ILE A 4 10.58 -21.47 3.54
CA ILE A 4 10.85 -20.80 2.31
C ILE A 4 10.35 -19.42 2.37
N ARG A 5 9.17 -19.23 2.89
CA ARG A 5 8.67 -17.93 2.95
C ARG A 5 9.48 -17.08 3.82
N MET A 6 10.05 -17.63 4.85
CA MET A 6 10.81 -16.81 5.73
C MET A 6 12.09 -16.37 5.14
N LYS A 7 12.59 -17.09 4.18
CA LYS A 7 13.82 -16.67 3.60
C LYS A 7 13.65 -15.71 2.47
N VAL A 8 12.46 -15.64 1.92
CA VAL A 8 12.22 -14.77 0.81
C VAL A 8 11.90 -13.39 1.30
N LYS A 9 12.63 -12.40 0.84
CA LYS A 9 12.34 -11.06 1.19
C LYS A 9 11.70 -10.41 0.02
N ILE A 10 10.49 -9.95 0.18
CA ILE A 10 9.75 -9.31 -0.89
C ILE A 10 9.72 -7.84 -0.65
N ASP A 11 10.24 -7.08 -1.59
CA ASP A 11 10.22 -5.63 -1.46
C ASP A 11 8.81 -5.14 -1.58
N ILE A 12 8.52 -4.05 -0.93
CA ILE A 12 7.20 -3.45 -1.02
C ILE A 12 6.84 -3.15 -2.47
N LYS A 13 7.79 -2.73 -3.24
CA LYS A 13 7.50 -2.39 -4.63
C LYS A 13 7.02 -3.57 -5.46
N ASP A 14 7.32 -4.79 -5.00
CA ASP A 14 6.90 -5.97 -5.72
C ASP A 14 5.60 -6.57 -5.22
N LYS A 15 5.00 -5.96 -4.21
CA LYS A 15 3.75 -6.46 -3.70
C LYS A 15 2.59 -5.85 -4.41
N ARG A 16 1.51 -6.59 -4.54
CA ARG A 16 0.30 -6.04 -5.13
C ARG A 16 -0.54 -5.40 -4.04
N LEU A 17 -0.61 -6.04 -2.89
CA LEU A 17 -1.41 -5.53 -1.78
C LEU A 17 -0.50 -5.19 -0.62
N LEU A 18 -0.77 -4.08 0.01
CA LEU A 18 0.03 -3.61 1.13
C LEU A 18 -0.84 -3.55 2.36
N THR A 19 -0.26 -3.86 3.52
CA THR A 19 -0.96 -3.61 4.77
C THR A 19 -0.95 -2.10 4.97
N MET A 20 -1.76 -1.60 5.88
CA MET A 20 -1.78 -0.17 6.13
C MET A 20 -0.40 0.30 6.61
N LYS A 21 0.28 -0.53 7.40
CA LYS A 21 1.60 -0.18 7.87
C LYS A 21 2.59 -0.07 6.72
N GLU A 22 2.51 -0.99 5.78
CA GLU A 22 3.38 -0.95 4.61
C GLU A 22 3.05 0.25 3.73
N PHE A 23 1.78 0.59 3.63
CA PHE A 23 1.38 1.74 2.83
C PHE A 23 1.93 3.03 3.44
N CYS A 24 1.94 3.13 4.76
CA CYS A 24 2.54 4.28 5.43
C CYS A 24 4.03 4.37 5.09
N ALA A 25 4.72 3.23 5.13
CA ALA A 25 6.14 3.23 4.83
C ALA A 25 6.38 3.56 3.35
N TYR A 26 5.52 3.06 2.50
CA TYR A 26 5.66 3.27 1.06
C TYR A 26 5.48 4.73 0.68
N THR A 27 4.55 5.41 1.33
CA THR A 27 4.25 6.78 0.98
C THR A 27 4.84 7.80 1.93
N SER A 28 5.34 7.35 3.06
CA SER A 28 5.81 8.22 4.14
C SER A 28 4.69 9.01 4.80
N PHE A 29 3.45 8.61 4.58
CA PHE A 29 2.33 9.27 5.25
C PHE A 29 2.27 8.76 6.69
N GLY A 30 1.78 9.57 7.57
CA GLY A 30 1.49 9.11 8.93
C GLY A 30 0.27 8.21 8.89
N PRO A 31 0.00 7.48 9.97
CA PRO A 31 -1.11 6.53 9.97
C PRO A 31 -2.48 7.15 9.67
N SER A 32 -2.76 8.29 10.25
CA SER A 32 -4.06 8.93 10.04
C SER A 32 -4.20 9.41 8.61
N THR A 33 -3.15 10.01 8.08
CA THR A 33 -3.17 10.51 6.72
C THR A 33 -3.27 9.36 5.74
N ALA A 34 -2.55 8.28 6.00
CA ALA A 34 -2.57 7.13 5.12
C ALA A 34 -3.97 6.51 5.06
N LEU A 35 -4.61 6.38 6.21
CA LEU A 35 -5.93 5.79 6.26
C LEU A 35 -6.94 6.69 5.55
N PHE A 36 -6.85 7.98 5.81
CA PHE A 36 -7.77 8.93 5.19
C PHE A 36 -7.58 8.90 3.67
N PHE A 37 -6.35 8.90 3.22
CA PHE A 37 -6.05 8.91 1.80
C PHE A 37 -6.57 7.63 1.14
N ALA A 38 -6.29 6.50 1.76
CA ALA A 38 -6.70 5.21 1.19
C ALA A 38 -8.21 5.06 1.12
N THR A 39 -8.91 5.53 2.15
CA THR A 39 -10.36 5.40 2.15
C THR A 39 -11.00 6.43 1.24
N SER A 40 -10.47 7.64 1.22
CA SER A 40 -11.03 8.69 0.37
C SER A 40 -10.95 8.35 -1.09
N HIS A 41 -9.88 7.68 -1.50
CA HIS A 41 -9.70 7.33 -2.90
C HIS A 41 -10.07 5.89 -3.19
N LYS A 42 -10.67 5.22 -2.21
CA LYS A 42 -11.16 3.85 -2.38
C LYS A 42 -10.09 2.90 -2.85
N MET A 43 -8.90 3.04 -2.28
CA MET A 43 -7.79 2.19 -2.65
C MET A 43 -7.63 1.00 -1.71
N CYS A 44 -8.37 0.98 -0.62
CA CYS A 44 -8.22 -0.08 0.34
C CYS A 44 -9.49 -0.88 0.47
N ARG A 45 -9.36 -2.09 0.92
CA ARG A 45 -10.53 -2.89 1.20
C ARG A 45 -10.17 -3.87 2.30
N LYS A 46 -11.18 -4.32 3.00
CA LYS A 46 -10.95 -5.23 4.09
C LYS A 46 -10.95 -6.64 3.55
N ILE A 47 -9.87 -7.34 3.75
CA ILE A 47 -9.75 -8.72 3.32
C ILE A 47 -9.50 -9.52 4.57
N GLY A 48 -10.45 -10.38 4.92
CA GLY A 48 -10.37 -11.07 6.18
C GLY A 48 -10.51 -10.05 7.29
N ASN A 49 -9.55 -10.00 8.19
CA ASN A 49 -9.59 -9.05 9.27
C ASN A 49 -8.63 -7.91 9.08
N ARG A 50 -8.10 -7.74 7.89
CA ARG A 50 -7.10 -6.72 7.68
C ARG A 50 -7.48 -5.76 6.57
N TRP A 51 -7.10 -4.51 6.74
CA TRP A 51 -7.29 -3.54 5.70
C TRP A 51 -6.08 -3.60 4.80
N MET A 52 -6.30 -3.82 3.52
CA MET A 52 -5.22 -3.92 2.56
C MET A 52 -5.39 -2.84 1.51
N VAL A 53 -4.29 -2.29 1.07
CA VAL A 53 -4.30 -1.24 0.06
C VAL A 53 -3.82 -1.84 -1.25
N ASP A 54 -4.53 -1.55 -2.34
CA ASP A 54 -4.15 -2.02 -3.65
C ASP A 54 -3.04 -1.09 -4.16
N LYS A 55 -1.84 -1.61 -4.26
CA LYS A 55 -0.70 -0.81 -4.64
C LYS A 55 -0.83 -0.23 -6.05
N VAL A 56 -1.37 -1.00 -6.97
CA VAL A 56 -1.51 -0.52 -8.33
C VAL A 56 -2.47 0.67 -8.38
N LYS A 57 -3.56 0.57 -7.64
CA LYS A 57 -4.50 1.66 -7.61
C LYS A 57 -3.92 2.85 -6.87
N ALA A 58 -3.18 2.60 -5.80
CA ALA A 58 -2.53 3.67 -5.05
C ALA A 58 -1.53 4.39 -5.95
N ASP A 59 -0.75 3.66 -6.71
CA ASP A 59 0.22 4.26 -7.61
C ASP A 59 -0.47 5.14 -8.63
N ARG A 60 -1.61 4.71 -9.16
CA ARG A 60 -2.30 5.51 -10.12
C ARG A 60 -2.81 6.79 -9.52
N VAL A 61 -3.37 6.74 -8.32
CA VAL A 61 -3.89 7.92 -7.66
C VAL A 61 -2.74 8.87 -7.33
N LEU A 62 -1.63 8.33 -6.83
CA LEU A 62 -0.50 9.16 -6.50
C LEU A 62 0.08 9.82 -7.74
N ASP A 63 0.15 9.09 -8.84
CA ASP A 63 0.64 9.67 -10.08
C ASP A 63 -0.28 10.76 -10.57
N HIS A 64 -1.57 10.56 -10.45
CA HIS A 64 -2.54 11.53 -10.91
C HIS A 64 -2.47 12.82 -10.09
N LEU A 65 -2.33 12.69 -8.78
CA LEU A 65 -2.32 13.85 -7.91
C LEU A 65 -0.97 14.53 -7.79
N TYR A 66 0.08 13.75 -7.73
CA TYR A 66 1.40 14.29 -7.42
C TYR A 66 2.48 13.95 -8.42
N GLY A 67 2.18 13.10 -9.39
CA GLY A 67 3.20 12.66 -10.31
C GLY A 67 3.54 13.72 -11.32
N GLY A 68 3.59 13.36 -12.48
CA GLY A 68 3.82 14.28 -13.51
C GLY A 68 5.26 14.66 -13.56
N GLU A 69 5.51 15.89 -13.77
CA GLU A 69 6.80 16.26 -13.85
C GLU A 69 7.39 16.47 -12.63
N VAL A 70 8.49 16.16 -12.38
CA VAL A 70 9.16 16.32 -11.17
C VAL A 70 10.43 17.00 -11.41
#